data_6f30a65256041c0b03d31b0574a922db
#
_entry.id   6f30a65256041c0b03d31b0574a922db
#
_cell.length_a   1.000
_cell.length_b   1.000
_cell.length_c   1.000
_cell.angle_alpha   90.00
_cell.angle_beta   90.00
_cell.angle_gamma   90.00
#
_symmetry.space_group_name_H-M   'P 1'
#
loop_
_entity.id
_entity.type
_entity.pdbx_description
1 polymer ?
#
loop_
_entity_poly.entity_id
_entity_poly.type
_entity_poly.pdbx_seq_one_letter_code
_entity_poly.pdbx_strand_id
1 'polypeptide(L)'
;KLPFSRTTMPPVLPYLTEGSRIFLSSWKNRVLPKKYEGNATQICNQIINDCWNGRYFQTSTTNFTQFWTRDFGWCTKSLLTLKYEKEVHQTLRYALNHFKEHHKISTTITPGGKPFDFPTYAVDSLPWLIHSIKVSKFPYYSFRDFLNKEIKKFYSTVINQHTGLVKPEIHFSSIKDFAVRKSSCYDNCMVALLAKDLKGMKLDNPFETFSYPELIKRHFWNGEYFYDDLGHQKYVAGDANLFPFA
;
A
#
# COMPACT_ATOMS: atom_id res chain seq x y z
N LYS A 1 -2.27 13.95 27.17
CA LYS A 1 -1.98 14.89 26.06
C LYS A 1 -1.51 14.06 24.86
N LEU A 2 -2.39 13.87 23.90
CA LEU A 2 -2.11 13.13 22.65
C LEU A 2 -1.14 13.97 21.78
N PRO A 3 -0.07 13.38 21.20
CA PRO A 3 0.93 14.12 20.43
C PRO A 3 0.49 14.46 18.98
N PHE A 4 -0.79 14.43 18.65
CA PHE A 4 -1.30 14.66 17.29
C PHE A 4 -2.07 15.98 17.09
N SER A 5 -1.83 17.01 17.92
CA SER A 5 -2.46 18.31 17.75
C SER A 5 -1.60 19.36 17.01
N ARG A 6 -0.70 18.90 16.14
CA ARG A 6 -0.17 19.77 15.07
C ARG A 6 -0.51 19.10 13.74
N THR A 7 -1.55 19.60 13.08
CA THR A 7 -1.72 19.54 11.63
C THR A 7 -0.48 20.19 11.00
N THR A 8 0.61 19.43 10.91
CA THR A 8 1.70 19.82 10.03
C THR A 8 1.11 19.79 8.64
N MET A 9 0.90 20.96 8.02
CA MET A 9 0.54 21.02 6.61
C MET A 9 1.46 20.05 5.86
N PRO A 10 0.88 19.23 4.98
CA PRO A 10 1.71 18.36 4.14
C PRO A 10 2.77 19.22 3.46
N PRO A 11 4.00 18.73 3.29
CA PRO A 11 5.06 19.52 2.70
C PRO A 11 4.63 20.00 1.31
N VAL A 12 4.24 21.26 1.18
CA VAL A 12 3.64 21.86 -0.03
C VAL A 12 4.52 21.67 -1.25
N LEU A 13 5.83 21.75 -1.08
CA LEU A 13 6.79 21.67 -2.17
C LEU A 13 6.78 20.31 -2.93
N PRO A 14 6.80 19.13 -2.28
CA PRO A 14 6.66 17.85 -2.99
C PRO A 14 5.33 17.73 -3.74
N TYR A 15 4.23 18.26 -3.20
CA TYR A 15 2.93 18.23 -3.89
C TYR A 15 2.92 19.11 -5.14
N LEU A 16 3.51 20.31 -5.07
CA LEU A 16 3.60 21.22 -6.21
C LEU A 16 4.52 20.65 -7.31
N THR A 17 5.68 20.12 -6.94
CA THR A 17 6.62 19.53 -7.92
C THR A 17 6.04 18.29 -8.61
N GLU A 18 5.44 17.38 -7.84
CA GLU A 18 4.81 16.18 -8.41
C GLU A 18 3.54 16.52 -9.19
N GLY A 19 2.73 17.44 -8.70
CA GLY A 19 1.53 17.93 -9.40
C GLY A 19 1.85 18.56 -10.75
N SER A 20 2.85 19.43 -10.83
CA SER A 20 3.29 20.04 -12.09
C SER A 20 3.88 19.00 -13.05
N ARG A 21 4.67 18.04 -12.56
CA ARG A 21 5.20 16.94 -13.37
C ARG A 21 4.07 16.08 -13.96
N ILE A 22 3.08 15.69 -13.15
CA ILE A 22 1.91 14.90 -13.59
C ILE A 22 1.10 15.68 -14.62
N PHE A 23 0.88 16.97 -14.39
CA PHE A 23 0.16 17.83 -15.33
C PHE A 23 0.85 17.90 -16.70
N LEU A 24 2.15 18.16 -16.72
CA LEU A 24 2.94 18.22 -17.97
C LEU A 24 2.96 16.86 -18.68
N SER A 25 3.09 15.77 -17.94
CA SER A 25 3.03 14.42 -18.49
C SER A 25 1.65 14.10 -19.08
N SER A 26 0.58 14.48 -18.38
CA SER A 26 -0.80 14.31 -18.85
C SER A 26 -1.06 15.07 -20.15
N TRP A 27 -0.57 16.33 -20.23
CA TRP A 27 -0.68 17.13 -21.45
C TRP A 27 0.08 16.49 -22.63
N LYS A 28 1.34 16.07 -22.39
CA LYS A 28 2.14 15.36 -23.41
C LYS A 28 1.43 14.11 -23.95
N ASN A 29 0.82 13.33 -23.05
CA ASN A 29 0.11 12.10 -23.43
C ASN A 29 -1.18 12.35 -24.22
N ARG A 30 -1.83 13.50 -24.03
CA ARG A 30 -3.00 13.89 -24.85
C ARG A 30 -2.58 14.26 -26.27
N VAL A 31 -1.41 14.86 -26.43
CA VAL A 31 -0.90 15.29 -27.75
C VAL A 31 -0.24 14.12 -28.50
N LEU A 32 0.50 13.29 -27.78
CA LEU A 32 1.26 12.15 -28.32
C LEU A 32 0.94 10.88 -27.49
N PRO A 33 -0.25 10.29 -27.67
CA PRO A 33 -0.63 9.09 -26.93
C PRO A 33 0.23 7.90 -27.33
N LYS A 34 0.84 7.22 -26.37
CA LYS A 34 1.51 5.94 -26.59
C LYS A 34 0.46 4.87 -26.88
N LYS A 35 0.57 4.20 -28.01
CA LYS A 35 -0.28 3.08 -28.40
C LYS A 35 0.50 1.77 -28.26
N TYR A 36 -0.19 0.74 -27.83
CA TYR A 36 0.33 -0.62 -27.76
C TYR A 36 -0.43 -1.49 -28.75
N GLU A 37 0.28 -2.35 -29.46
CA GLU A 37 -0.31 -3.20 -30.49
C GLU A 37 -0.16 -4.68 -30.11
N GLY A 38 -1.11 -5.51 -30.55
CA GLY A 38 -1.12 -6.93 -30.33
C GLY A 38 -2.32 -7.42 -29.50
N ASN A 39 -2.26 -8.68 -29.06
CA ASN A 39 -3.24 -9.24 -28.15
C ASN A 39 -3.00 -8.76 -26.70
N ALA A 40 -3.95 -9.05 -25.80
CA ALA A 40 -3.90 -8.60 -24.41
C ALA A 40 -2.58 -8.95 -23.70
N THR A 41 -2.06 -10.17 -23.88
CA THR A 41 -0.79 -10.60 -23.28
C THR A 41 0.40 -9.80 -23.81
N GLN A 42 0.46 -9.56 -25.11
CA GLN A 42 1.51 -8.76 -25.73
C GLN A 42 1.49 -7.31 -25.25
N ILE A 43 0.29 -6.72 -25.16
CA ILE A 43 0.08 -5.36 -24.65
C ILE A 43 0.51 -5.28 -23.17
N CYS A 44 0.09 -6.23 -22.34
CA CYS A 44 0.50 -6.27 -20.92
C CYS A 44 2.02 -6.35 -20.78
N ASN A 45 2.69 -7.22 -21.54
CA ASN A 45 4.15 -7.34 -21.48
C ASN A 45 4.85 -6.04 -21.93
N GLN A 46 4.36 -5.36 -22.96
CA GLN A 46 4.90 -4.06 -23.39
C GLN A 46 4.75 -3.01 -22.29
N ILE A 47 3.56 -2.93 -21.63
CA ILE A 47 3.31 -2.01 -20.53
C ILE A 47 4.24 -2.30 -19.34
N ILE A 48 4.39 -3.57 -18.96
CA ILE A 48 5.27 -3.97 -17.85
C ILE A 48 6.71 -3.58 -18.13
N ASN A 49 7.21 -3.86 -19.33
CA ASN A 49 8.56 -3.48 -19.75
C ASN A 49 8.76 -1.96 -19.72
N ASP A 50 7.77 -1.19 -20.15
CA ASP A 50 7.82 0.28 -20.11
C ASP A 50 7.73 0.85 -18.69
N CYS A 51 7.08 0.15 -17.75
CA CYS A 51 7.06 0.53 -16.36
C CYS A 51 8.38 0.23 -15.63
N TRP A 52 9.24 -0.63 -16.19
CA TRP A 52 10.56 -0.90 -15.65
C TRP A 52 11.56 0.19 -16.05
N ASN A 53 12.05 0.99 -15.08
CA ASN A 53 12.99 2.08 -15.33
C ASN A 53 14.46 1.73 -15.06
N GLY A 54 14.80 0.44 -14.91
CA GLY A 54 16.14 -0.04 -14.60
C GLY A 54 16.47 -0.10 -13.10
N ARG A 55 15.61 0.46 -12.23
CA ARG A 55 15.79 0.48 -10.77
C ARG A 55 14.58 -0.04 -10.00
N TYR A 56 13.37 0.32 -10.44
CA TYR A 56 12.11 -0.11 -9.84
C TYR A 56 10.99 -0.08 -10.87
N PHE A 57 9.89 -0.80 -10.60
CA PHE A 57 8.65 -0.67 -11.36
C PHE A 57 7.93 0.62 -11.00
N GLN A 58 7.74 1.47 -12.00
CA GLN A 58 6.86 2.63 -11.92
C GLN A 58 5.40 2.16 -11.95
N THR A 59 4.50 2.91 -11.33
CA THR A 59 3.07 2.56 -11.32
C THR A 59 2.41 2.76 -12.69
N SER A 60 2.92 3.69 -13.49
CA SER A 60 2.47 3.85 -14.88
C SER A 60 3.61 4.28 -15.78
N THR A 61 3.39 4.12 -17.07
CA THR A 61 4.35 4.52 -18.10
C THR A 61 4.40 6.03 -18.32
N THR A 62 3.53 6.80 -17.69
CA THR A 62 3.31 8.22 -17.99
C THR A 62 3.17 9.09 -16.75
N ASN A 63 1.98 9.19 -16.15
CA ASN A 63 1.69 10.16 -15.11
C ASN A 63 2.29 9.78 -13.75
N PHE A 64 2.22 8.50 -13.39
CA PHE A 64 2.67 7.98 -12.10
C PHE A 64 3.99 7.22 -12.23
N THR A 65 5.08 7.96 -12.49
CA THR A 65 6.43 7.40 -12.59
C THR A 65 7.10 7.15 -11.23
N GLN A 66 6.38 7.41 -10.14
CA GLN A 66 6.79 7.06 -8.78
C GLN A 66 6.67 5.54 -8.54
N PHE A 67 7.37 5.07 -7.52
CA PHE A 67 7.05 3.81 -6.88
C PHE A 67 5.85 4.01 -5.95
N TRP A 68 4.79 3.20 -6.10
CA TRP A 68 3.65 3.17 -5.19
C TRP A 68 3.56 1.80 -4.52
N THR A 69 3.57 1.80 -3.20
CA THR A 69 3.69 0.57 -2.40
C THR A 69 2.50 -0.36 -2.58
N ARG A 70 1.28 0.19 -2.59
CA ARG A 70 0.03 -0.57 -2.83
C ARG A 70 0.00 -1.19 -4.21
N ASP A 71 0.20 -0.35 -5.23
CA ASP A 71 0.09 -0.77 -6.63
C ASP A 71 1.11 -1.87 -6.95
N PHE A 72 2.34 -1.70 -6.47
CA PHE A 72 3.38 -2.72 -6.59
C PHE A 72 2.98 -4.00 -5.85
N GLY A 73 2.43 -3.88 -4.64
CA GLY A 73 1.96 -5.02 -3.83
C GLY A 73 0.92 -5.87 -4.58
N TRP A 74 -0.06 -5.22 -5.19
CA TRP A 74 -1.08 -5.91 -5.99
C TRP A 74 -0.50 -6.63 -7.20
N CYS A 75 0.49 -6.02 -7.86
CA CYS A 75 1.08 -6.58 -9.06
C CYS A 75 2.14 -7.65 -8.78
N THR A 76 2.67 -7.75 -7.56
CA THR A 76 3.85 -8.60 -7.26
C THR A 76 3.66 -10.05 -7.67
N LYS A 77 2.54 -10.70 -7.33
CA LYS A 77 2.27 -12.10 -7.72
C LYS A 77 2.22 -12.28 -9.24
N SER A 78 1.57 -11.35 -9.95
CA SER A 78 1.49 -11.38 -11.41
C SER A 78 2.86 -11.19 -12.06
N LEU A 79 3.67 -10.27 -11.55
CA LEU A 79 5.04 -10.07 -12.02
C LEU A 79 5.90 -11.32 -11.83
N LEU A 80 5.79 -12.01 -10.69
CA LEU A 80 6.48 -13.27 -10.45
C LEU A 80 6.03 -14.38 -11.40
N THR A 81 4.72 -14.48 -11.66
CA THR A 81 4.17 -15.44 -12.65
C THR A 81 4.71 -15.19 -14.05
N LEU A 82 4.90 -13.92 -14.39
CA LEU A 82 5.49 -13.48 -15.66
C LEU A 82 7.02 -13.50 -15.70
N LYS A 83 7.68 -14.07 -14.65
CA LYS A 83 9.13 -14.26 -14.55
C LYS A 83 9.97 -12.97 -14.35
N TYR A 84 9.39 -11.93 -13.78
CA TYR A 84 10.09 -10.68 -13.41
C TYR A 84 10.65 -10.72 -11.97
N GLU A 85 11.07 -11.88 -11.46
CA GLU A 85 11.55 -12.04 -10.09
C GLU A 85 12.75 -11.12 -9.77
N LYS A 86 13.69 -10.99 -10.69
CA LYS A 86 14.86 -10.13 -10.56
C LYS A 86 14.47 -8.66 -10.38
N GLU A 87 13.57 -8.18 -11.22
CA GLU A 87 13.08 -6.80 -11.21
C GLU A 87 12.22 -6.52 -9.96
N VAL A 88 11.42 -7.50 -9.52
CA VAL A 88 10.68 -7.45 -8.25
C VAL A 88 11.65 -7.30 -7.08
N HIS A 89 12.71 -8.11 -7.01
CA HIS A 89 13.72 -8.02 -5.95
C HIS A 89 14.49 -6.69 -6.00
N GLN A 90 14.80 -6.18 -7.19
CA GLN A 90 15.44 -4.87 -7.33
C GLN A 90 14.53 -3.74 -6.85
N THR A 91 13.23 -3.80 -7.20
CA THR A 91 12.20 -2.84 -6.73
C THR A 91 12.07 -2.86 -5.21
N LEU A 92 12.00 -4.04 -4.60
CA LEU A 92 11.94 -4.17 -3.13
C LEU A 92 13.19 -3.61 -2.46
N ARG A 93 14.36 -3.90 -3.00
CA ARG A 93 15.63 -3.34 -2.49
C ARG A 93 15.67 -1.82 -2.58
N TYR A 94 15.24 -1.26 -3.72
CA TYR A 94 15.11 0.18 -3.90
C TYR A 94 14.17 0.78 -2.85
N ALA A 95 12.96 0.25 -2.71
CA ALA A 95 11.98 0.76 -1.77
C ALA A 95 12.47 0.68 -0.31
N LEU A 96 12.97 -0.49 0.10
CA LEU A 96 13.46 -0.70 1.46
C LEU A 96 14.67 0.17 1.83
N ASN A 97 15.58 0.42 0.90
CA ASN A 97 16.72 1.32 1.13
C ASN A 97 16.22 2.75 1.41
N HIS A 98 15.35 3.30 0.56
CA HIS A 98 14.81 4.64 0.75
C HIS A 98 13.93 4.74 2.01
N PHE A 99 13.10 3.75 2.30
CA PHE A 99 12.32 3.73 3.53
C PHE A 99 13.19 3.66 4.79
N LYS A 100 14.24 2.85 4.78
CA LYS A 100 15.19 2.73 5.89
C LYS A 100 15.97 4.03 6.12
N GLU A 101 16.47 4.65 5.06
CA GLU A 101 17.17 5.94 5.09
C GLU A 101 16.31 7.05 5.71
N HIS A 102 15.03 7.08 5.35
CA HIS A 102 14.09 8.10 5.84
C HIS A 102 13.30 7.67 7.09
N HIS A 103 13.62 6.50 7.67
CA HIS A 103 12.96 5.94 8.86
C HIS A 103 11.43 5.91 8.76
N LYS A 104 10.89 5.60 7.57
CA LYS A 104 9.46 5.64 7.31
C LYS A 104 9.07 4.78 6.11
N ILE A 105 8.12 3.84 6.30
CA ILE A 105 7.36 3.23 5.21
C ILE A 105 6.21 4.17 4.86
N SER A 106 6.03 4.47 3.58
CA SER A 106 5.03 5.41 3.08
C SER A 106 4.31 4.89 1.84
N THR A 107 3.30 5.63 1.41
CA THR A 107 2.49 5.31 0.23
C THR A 107 3.33 5.26 -1.04
N THR A 108 4.27 6.19 -1.18
CA THR A 108 5.01 6.37 -2.43
C THR A 108 6.45 6.86 -2.19
N ILE A 109 7.30 6.65 -3.20
CA ILE A 109 8.65 7.21 -3.30
C ILE A 109 8.72 7.99 -4.62
N THR A 110 9.09 9.28 -4.56
CA THR A 110 9.26 10.11 -5.75
C THR A 110 10.36 9.56 -6.66
N PRO A 111 10.43 9.93 -7.94
CA PRO A 111 11.55 9.57 -8.82
C PRO A 111 12.90 10.03 -8.28
N GLY A 112 12.94 11.08 -7.45
CA GLY A 112 14.13 11.56 -6.74
C GLY A 112 14.46 10.80 -5.45
N GLY A 113 13.74 9.71 -5.11
CA GLY A 113 14.04 8.85 -3.97
C GLY A 113 13.43 9.30 -2.63
N LYS A 114 12.57 10.32 -2.61
CA LYS A 114 11.97 10.85 -1.37
C LYS A 114 10.65 10.13 -1.05
N PRO A 115 10.56 9.39 0.07
CA PRO A 115 9.31 8.79 0.53
C PRO A 115 8.32 9.84 1.07
N PHE A 116 7.03 9.70 0.74
CA PHE A 116 5.97 10.51 1.33
C PHE A 116 4.62 9.77 1.34
N ASP A 117 3.73 10.17 2.26
CA ASP A 117 2.36 9.68 2.29
C ASP A 117 1.47 10.56 1.43
N PHE A 118 0.50 9.93 0.75
CA PHE A 118 -0.49 10.63 -0.05
C PHE A 118 -1.88 10.00 0.12
N PRO A 119 -2.91 10.81 0.43
CA PRO A 119 -2.83 12.20 0.94
C PRO A 119 -2.41 12.27 2.42
N THR A 120 -2.60 11.20 3.18
CA THR A 120 -2.20 11.04 4.58
C THR A 120 -1.54 9.69 4.80
N TYR A 121 -1.26 9.30 6.05
CA TYR A 121 -0.73 7.97 6.38
C TYR A 121 -1.66 6.87 5.89
N ALA A 122 -1.15 5.96 5.07
CA ALA A 122 -1.93 4.88 4.47
C ALA A 122 -1.74 3.56 5.23
N VAL A 123 -2.86 2.98 5.69
CA VAL A 123 -2.86 1.71 6.43
C VAL A 123 -2.34 0.56 5.58
N ASP A 124 -2.60 0.56 4.30
CA ASP A 124 -2.28 -0.55 3.40
C ASP A 124 -0.83 -0.61 2.91
N SER A 125 -0.02 0.44 3.16
CA SER A 125 1.38 0.48 2.66
C SER A 125 2.26 -0.60 3.29
N LEU A 126 2.28 -0.72 4.63
CA LEU A 126 3.07 -1.76 5.30
C LEU A 126 2.58 -3.19 4.97
N PRO A 127 1.27 -3.50 5.02
CA PRO A 127 0.75 -4.80 4.60
C PRO A 127 1.19 -5.23 3.21
N TRP A 128 1.04 -4.36 2.21
CA TRP A 128 1.43 -4.68 0.84
C TRP A 128 2.94 -4.83 0.65
N LEU A 129 3.75 -4.05 1.37
CA LEU A 129 5.21 -4.23 1.36
C LEU A 129 5.61 -5.59 1.94
N ILE A 130 5.08 -5.96 3.11
CA ILE A 130 5.35 -7.27 3.76
C ILE A 130 4.86 -8.42 2.88
N HIS A 131 3.66 -8.28 2.28
CA HIS A 131 3.13 -9.25 1.33
C HIS A 131 4.09 -9.47 0.15
N SER A 132 4.56 -8.38 -0.45
CA SER A 132 5.51 -8.45 -1.57
C SER A 132 6.82 -9.15 -1.19
N ILE A 133 7.37 -8.84 -0.03
CA ILE A 133 8.57 -9.49 0.52
C ILE A 133 8.34 -10.99 0.68
N LYS A 134 7.21 -11.38 1.27
CA LYS A 134 6.90 -12.79 1.55
C LYS A 134 6.69 -13.61 0.28
N VAL A 135 5.83 -13.12 -0.63
CA VAL A 135 5.47 -13.90 -1.84
C VAL A 135 6.61 -13.99 -2.84
N SER A 136 7.48 -12.98 -2.90
CA SER A 136 8.69 -13.01 -3.73
C SER A 136 9.87 -13.72 -3.08
N LYS A 137 9.75 -14.14 -1.82
CA LYS A 137 10.86 -14.73 -1.03
C LYS A 137 12.10 -13.81 -0.98
N PHE A 138 11.87 -12.49 -0.99
CA PHE A 138 12.95 -11.52 -0.96
C PHE A 138 13.82 -11.68 0.30
N PRO A 139 15.16 -11.67 0.20
CA PRO A 139 16.06 -11.81 1.34
C PRO A 139 16.10 -10.51 2.18
N TYR A 140 15.19 -10.35 3.12
CA TYR A 140 14.96 -9.14 3.90
C TYR A 140 15.80 -9.02 5.19
N TYR A 141 16.68 -9.96 5.50
CA TYR A 141 17.38 -10.02 6.79
C TYR A 141 18.17 -8.76 7.15
N SER A 142 18.77 -8.08 6.16
CA SER A 142 19.47 -6.80 6.37
C SER A 142 18.55 -5.62 6.70
N PHE A 143 17.25 -5.80 6.57
CA PHE A 143 16.20 -4.83 6.89
C PHE A 143 15.38 -5.23 8.12
N ARG A 144 15.71 -6.34 8.79
CA ARG A 144 14.90 -6.93 9.85
C ARG A 144 14.59 -5.93 10.98
N ASP A 145 15.60 -5.26 11.50
CA ASP A 145 15.43 -4.33 12.64
C ASP A 145 14.58 -3.12 12.23
N PHE A 146 14.79 -2.60 11.02
CA PHE A 146 13.96 -1.54 10.46
C PHE A 146 12.49 -1.98 10.32
N LEU A 147 12.25 -3.16 9.75
CA LEU A 147 10.90 -3.70 9.58
C LEU A 147 10.21 -3.94 10.92
N ASN A 148 10.89 -4.52 11.90
CA ASN A 148 10.34 -4.70 13.25
C ASN A 148 9.97 -3.36 13.91
N LYS A 149 10.81 -2.34 13.75
CA LYS A 149 10.51 -0.99 14.24
C LYS A 149 9.26 -0.40 13.59
N GLU A 150 9.13 -0.52 12.27
CA GLU A 150 7.95 -0.02 11.53
C GLU A 150 6.68 -0.85 11.84
N ILE A 151 6.78 -2.16 12.06
CA ILE A 151 5.67 -3.00 12.52
C ILE A 151 5.17 -2.54 13.90
N LYS A 152 6.07 -2.32 14.86
CA LYS A 152 5.70 -1.80 16.19
C LYS A 152 5.05 -0.43 16.12
N LYS A 153 5.61 0.46 15.29
CA LYS A 153 5.07 1.80 15.07
C LYS A 153 3.67 1.72 14.44
N PHE A 154 3.49 0.89 13.42
CA PHE A 154 2.21 0.63 12.79
C PHE A 154 1.19 0.14 13.83
N TYR A 155 1.52 -0.89 14.61
CA TYR A 155 0.66 -1.45 15.64
C TYR A 155 0.20 -0.38 16.65
N SER A 156 1.11 0.44 17.15
CA SER A 156 0.79 1.50 18.12
C SER A 156 -0.01 2.66 17.51
N THR A 157 0.26 2.99 16.23
CA THR A 157 -0.38 4.13 15.55
C THR A 157 -1.76 3.78 15.01
N VAL A 158 -1.89 2.61 14.37
CA VAL A 158 -3.07 2.24 13.58
C VAL A 158 -4.07 1.44 14.40
N ILE A 159 -3.60 0.53 15.28
CA ILE A 159 -4.46 -0.45 15.94
C ILE A 159 -4.94 0.04 17.30
N ASN A 160 -6.24 -0.10 17.53
CA ASN A 160 -6.81 -0.07 18.86
C ASN A 160 -6.48 -1.40 19.55
N GLN A 161 -5.53 -1.36 20.50
CA GLN A 161 -4.98 -2.55 21.14
C GLN A 161 -5.98 -3.33 22.01
N HIS A 162 -7.13 -2.74 22.36
CA HIS A 162 -8.20 -3.42 23.10
C HIS A 162 -9.12 -4.21 22.18
N THR A 163 -9.41 -3.69 20.98
CA THR A 163 -10.36 -4.31 20.05
C THR A 163 -9.70 -5.06 18.91
N GLY A 164 -8.42 -4.78 18.61
CA GLY A 164 -7.70 -5.30 17.44
C GLY A 164 -8.04 -4.60 16.13
N LEU A 165 -9.05 -3.74 16.11
CA LEU A 165 -9.48 -3.02 14.90
C LEU A 165 -8.62 -1.78 14.63
N VAL A 166 -8.64 -1.31 13.40
CA VAL A 166 -8.09 -0.01 13.04
C VAL A 166 -8.81 1.09 13.81
N LYS A 167 -8.09 2.07 14.34
CA LYS A 167 -8.64 3.16 15.16
C LYS A 167 -9.69 3.96 14.40
N PRO A 168 -10.95 4.03 14.86
CA PRO A 168 -12.03 4.71 14.16
C PRO A 168 -11.99 6.24 14.28
N GLU A 169 -11.25 6.76 15.27
CA GLU A 169 -11.10 8.20 15.53
C GLU A 169 -10.00 8.87 14.68
N ILE A 170 -9.23 8.10 13.92
CA ILE A 170 -8.15 8.62 13.09
C ILE A 170 -8.52 8.43 11.62
N HIS A 171 -8.41 9.51 10.84
CA HIS A 171 -8.56 9.43 9.40
C HIS A 171 -7.24 8.96 8.77
N PHE A 172 -7.25 7.74 8.26
CA PHE A 172 -6.17 7.16 7.48
C PHE A 172 -6.52 7.21 5.99
N SER A 173 -5.51 7.39 5.16
CA SER A 173 -5.59 7.11 3.73
C SER A 173 -5.52 5.60 3.49
N SER A 174 -6.09 5.16 2.39
CA SER A 174 -5.94 3.79 1.87
C SER A 174 -6.44 3.74 0.41
N ILE A 175 -7.10 2.69 -0.03
CA ILE A 175 -7.62 2.55 -1.41
C ILE A 175 -8.57 3.70 -1.84
N LYS A 176 -9.26 4.33 -0.89
CA LYS A 176 -10.10 5.52 -1.12
C LYS A 176 -9.45 6.74 -0.47
N ASP A 177 -8.55 7.40 -1.18
CA ASP A 177 -7.62 8.40 -0.66
C ASP A 177 -8.25 9.51 0.19
N PHE A 178 -9.42 10.02 -0.20
CA PHE A 178 -10.09 11.15 0.45
C PHE A 178 -11.38 10.77 1.20
N ALA A 179 -11.75 9.50 1.22
CA ALA A 179 -12.93 9.06 1.95
C ALA A 179 -12.68 9.04 3.45
N VAL A 180 -13.47 9.78 4.22
CA VAL A 180 -13.43 9.73 5.68
C VAL A 180 -14.24 8.53 6.15
N ARG A 181 -13.55 7.53 6.70
CA ARG A 181 -14.15 6.27 7.14
C ARG A 181 -13.77 5.98 8.59
N LYS A 182 -14.70 5.40 9.35
CA LYS A 182 -14.48 4.97 10.72
C LYS A 182 -14.02 3.50 10.73
N SER A 183 -12.70 3.27 10.74
CA SER A 183 -12.16 1.90 10.74
C SER A 183 -12.71 1.08 9.57
N SER A 184 -12.23 1.32 8.36
CA SER A 184 -12.79 0.67 7.16
C SER A 184 -12.62 -0.85 7.19
N CYS A 185 -13.55 -1.57 6.57
CA CYS A 185 -13.45 -3.03 6.38
C CYS A 185 -12.18 -3.37 5.61
N TYR A 186 -11.90 -2.65 4.52
CA TYR A 186 -10.68 -2.82 3.74
C TYR A 186 -9.41 -2.69 4.59
N ASP A 187 -9.29 -1.66 5.42
CA ASP A 187 -8.10 -1.47 6.25
C ASP A 187 -7.93 -2.62 7.26
N ASN A 188 -9.03 -3.12 7.83
CA ASN A 188 -8.99 -4.30 8.71
C ASN A 188 -8.62 -5.59 7.96
N CYS A 189 -9.01 -5.74 6.68
CA CYS A 189 -8.54 -6.82 5.83
C CYS A 189 -7.03 -6.71 5.54
N MET A 190 -6.50 -5.49 5.37
CA MET A 190 -5.06 -5.29 5.21
C MET A 190 -4.28 -5.64 6.48
N VAL A 191 -4.81 -5.33 7.65
CA VAL A 191 -4.22 -5.78 8.92
C VAL A 191 -4.28 -7.31 9.05
N ALA A 192 -5.37 -7.94 8.64
CA ALA A 192 -5.49 -9.40 8.58
C ALA A 192 -4.43 -10.04 7.66
N LEU A 193 -4.22 -9.45 6.48
CA LEU A 193 -3.18 -9.87 5.54
C LEU A 193 -1.79 -9.75 6.17
N LEU A 194 -1.50 -8.62 6.82
CA LEU A 194 -0.23 -8.39 7.53
C LEU A 194 -0.01 -9.45 8.62
N ALA A 195 -1.00 -9.68 9.48
CA ALA A 195 -0.94 -10.68 10.54
C ALA A 195 -0.69 -12.10 10.01
N LYS A 196 -1.38 -12.47 8.92
CA LYS A 196 -1.20 -13.76 8.19
C LYS A 196 0.19 -13.87 7.57
N ASP A 197 0.70 -12.79 6.98
CA ASP A 197 1.97 -12.81 6.28
C ASP A 197 3.17 -12.85 7.23
N LEU A 198 3.08 -12.19 8.36
CA LEU A 198 4.11 -12.24 9.41
C LEU A 198 4.25 -13.64 10.02
N LYS A 199 3.20 -14.48 10.00
CA LYS A 199 3.32 -15.89 10.40
C LYS A 199 4.33 -16.60 9.50
N GLY A 200 5.36 -17.17 10.10
CA GLY A 200 6.44 -17.88 9.39
C GLY A 200 7.54 -16.97 8.85
N MET A 201 7.44 -15.65 9.02
CA MET A 201 8.56 -14.72 8.85
C MET A 201 9.30 -14.54 10.20
N LYS A 202 10.61 -14.29 10.14
CA LYS A 202 11.40 -13.99 11.35
C LYS A 202 11.30 -12.49 11.70
N LEU A 203 10.05 -11.99 11.79
CA LEU A 203 9.68 -10.63 12.16
C LEU A 203 8.73 -10.67 13.35
N ASP A 204 8.65 -9.56 14.09
CA ASP A 204 7.70 -9.43 15.20
C ASP A 204 6.26 -9.45 14.65
N ASN A 205 5.36 -10.16 15.35
CA ASN A 205 3.95 -10.21 14.97
C ASN A 205 3.05 -9.84 16.18
N PRO A 206 2.84 -8.54 16.45
CA PRO A 206 2.00 -8.11 17.58
C PRO A 206 0.50 -8.34 17.35
N PHE A 207 0.10 -8.82 16.17
CA PHE A 207 -1.30 -9.05 15.79
C PHE A 207 -1.81 -10.46 16.14
N GLU A 208 -0.96 -11.37 16.62
CA GLU A 208 -1.31 -12.79 16.86
C GLU A 208 -2.40 -13.00 17.91
N THR A 209 -2.59 -12.04 18.79
CA THR A 209 -3.61 -12.10 19.86
C THR A 209 -5.03 -11.95 19.33
N PHE A 210 -5.21 -11.56 18.07
CA PHE A 210 -6.52 -11.29 17.47
C PHE A 210 -6.85 -12.30 16.37
N SER A 211 -8.09 -12.79 16.37
CA SER A 211 -8.66 -13.54 15.23
C SER A 211 -9.29 -12.54 14.23
N TYR A 212 -8.53 -12.06 13.29
CA TYR A 212 -9.02 -11.08 12.30
C TYR A 212 -10.21 -11.57 11.47
N PRO A 213 -10.30 -12.83 11.01
CA PRO A 213 -11.48 -13.31 10.31
C PRO A 213 -12.76 -13.15 11.16
N GLU A 214 -12.69 -13.48 12.46
CA GLU A 214 -13.81 -13.34 13.37
C GLU A 214 -14.14 -11.86 13.66
N LEU A 215 -13.11 -11.02 13.82
CA LEU A 215 -13.31 -9.57 14.02
C LEU A 215 -13.98 -8.94 12.80
N ILE A 216 -13.48 -9.22 11.59
CA ILE A 216 -14.05 -8.69 10.35
C ILE A 216 -15.50 -9.16 10.18
N LYS A 217 -15.76 -10.45 10.36
CA LYS A 217 -17.12 -10.99 10.27
C LYS A 217 -18.06 -10.35 11.29
N ARG A 218 -17.63 -10.25 12.56
CA ARG A 218 -18.45 -9.70 13.65
C ARG A 218 -18.80 -8.23 13.46
N HIS A 219 -17.87 -7.43 12.96
CA HIS A 219 -18.02 -5.98 12.96
C HIS A 219 -18.50 -5.42 11.61
N PHE A 220 -18.32 -6.15 10.52
CA PHE A 220 -18.64 -5.63 9.18
C PHE A 220 -19.69 -6.45 8.43
N TRP A 221 -19.88 -7.75 8.75
CA TRP A 221 -20.87 -8.59 8.05
C TRP A 221 -22.29 -8.37 8.58
N ASN A 222 -23.24 -8.08 7.68
CA ASN A 222 -24.65 -7.86 8.03
C ASN A 222 -25.58 -9.04 7.70
N GLY A 223 -25.03 -10.15 7.19
CA GLY A 223 -25.80 -11.31 6.73
C GLY A 223 -25.88 -11.41 5.19
N GLU A 224 -25.63 -10.31 4.48
CA GLU A 224 -25.74 -10.22 3.02
C GLU A 224 -24.45 -9.70 2.37
N TYR A 225 -23.87 -8.62 2.93
CA TYR A 225 -22.63 -7.99 2.46
C TYR A 225 -21.82 -7.40 3.63
N PHE A 226 -20.56 -7.03 3.36
CA PHE A 226 -19.73 -6.31 4.34
C PHE A 226 -19.93 -4.81 4.23
N TYR A 227 -20.20 -4.15 5.35
CA TYR A 227 -20.22 -2.70 5.45
C TYR A 227 -18.85 -2.09 5.10
N ASP A 228 -18.85 -0.88 4.52
CA ASP A 228 -17.62 -0.16 4.17
C ASP A 228 -16.78 0.20 5.42
N ASP A 229 -17.45 0.59 6.51
CA ASP A 229 -16.80 0.94 7.78
C ASP A 229 -17.74 0.69 8.99
N LEU A 230 -17.27 0.99 10.20
CA LEU A 230 -18.07 0.87 11.43
C LEU A 230 -19.25 1.86 11.52
N GLY A 231 -19.43 2.75 10.56
CA GLY A 231 -20.63 3.58 10.44
C GLY A 231 -21.83 2.85 9.90
N HIS A 232 -21.65 1.61 9.41
CA HIS A 232 -22.70 0.71 8.91
C HIS A 232 -23.65 1.34 7.89
N GLN A 233 -23.09 2.13 6.98
CA GLN A 233 -23.88 2.80 5.92
C GLN A 233 -24.46 1.76 4.95
N LYS A 234 -25.70 2.00 4.51
CA LYS A 234 -26.46 1.05 3.66
C LYS A 234 -26.08 1.19 2.18
N TYR A 235 -24.86 0.88 1.82
CA TYR A 235 -24.41 0.70 0.43
C TYR A 235 -23.34 -0.38 0.34
N VAL A 236 -23.19 -0.99 -0.83
CA VAL A 236 -22.19 -2.02 -1.09
C VAL A 236 -20.92 -1.35 -1.64
N ALA A 237 -19.85 -1.38 -0.85
CA ALA A 237 -18.52 -0.93 -1.28
C ALA A 237 -17.73 -2.10 -1.88
N GLY A 238 -17.16 -1.91 -3.07
CA GLY A 238 -16.43 -2.98 -3.77
C GLY A 238 -15.22 -3.49 -2.98
N ASP A 239 -14.40 -2.59 -2.44
CA ASP A 239 -13.24 -2.94 -1.62
C ASP A 239 -13.62 -3.72 -0.35
N ALA A 240 -14.69 -3.30 0.35
CA ALA A 240 -15.18 -4.01 1.54
C ALA A 240 -15.70 -5.43 1.22
N ASN A 241 -16.10 -5.70 -0.03
CA ASN A 241 -16.70 -6.96 -0.42
C ASN A 241 -15.82 -7.87 -1.30
N LEU A 242 -14.62 -7.40 -1.66
CA LEU A 242 -13.60 -8.21 -2.36
C LEU A 242 -12.53 -8.75 -1.41
N PHE A 243 -12.00 -7.90 -0.53
CA PHE A 243 -10.83 -8.23 0.29
C PHE A 243 -11.08 -9.20 1.46
N PRO A 244 -12.27 -9.31 2.08
CA PRO A 244 -12.52 -10.34 3.09
C PRO A 244 -12.35 -11.78 2.58
N PHE A 245 -12.39 -11.99 1.26
CA PHE A 245 -12.25 -13.29 0.61
C PHE A 245 -10.84 -13.54 0.02
N ALA A 246 -9.92 -12.58 0.07
CA ALA A 246 -8.54 -12.69 -0.42
C ALA A 246 -7.60 -13.21 0.68
#